data_ce690042a5e24aa9a912c020632b2e9d
#
_entry.id   ce690042a5e24aa9a912c020632b2e9d
#
_cell.length_a   1.000
_cell.length_b   1.000
_cell.length_c   1.000
_cell.angle_alpha   90.00
_cell.angle_beta   90.00
_cell.angle_gamma   90.00
#
_symmetry.space_group_name_H-M   'P 1'
#
loop_
_entity.id
_entity.type
_entity.pdbx_description
1 polymer ?
#
loop_
_entity_poly.entity_id
_entity_poly.type
_entity_poly.pdbx_seq_one_letter_code
_entity_poly.pdbx_strand_id
1 'polypeptide(L)'
;LVEGHDILEEPEAARACIGYLPEIPPLYPDMTVEEYLRFCAELKKIPKEQRTDQLTKVLALTHLEDMSARLIRNLSKGYRQRVGLAQAILGFPKIIILDEPTVGLDPKQVVEIRDLIRHLAKDHTVILSSHILSEIRAVCDRVLIIRKGRFVVCDTPEDLEEKLSAGGSLELTAKAAPEAAEAVLDRVAGITGRTLLGR
;
A
#
# COMPACT_ATOMS: atom_id res chain seq x y z
N LEU A 1 -3.39 18.53 10.16
CA LEU A 1 -2.30 19.32 9.55
C LEU A 1 -1.40 18.42 8.74
N VAL A 2 -0.90 18.91 7.61
CA VAL A 2 0.06 18.24 6.73
C VAL A 2 1.29 19.12 6.64
N GLU A 3 2.42 18.68 7.19
CA GLU A 3 3.65 19.48 7.25
C GLU A 3 3.42 20.92 7.80
N GLY A 4 2.53 21.05 8.78
CA GLY A 4 2.15 22.34 9.38
C GLY A 4 1.02 23.08 8.68
N HIS A 5 0.61 22.69 7.47
CA HIS A 5 -0.47 23.32 6.72
C HIS A 5 -1.81 22.70 7.07
N ASP A 6 -2.82 23.52 7.33
CA ASP A 6 -4.19 23.05 7.49
C ASP A 6 -4.80 22.72 6.12
N ILE A 7 -5.27 21.49 5.97
CA ILE A 7 -5.79 21.01 4.68
C ILE A 7 -7.09 21.73 4.24
N LEU A 8 -7.80 22.35 5.17
CA LEU A 8 -9.02 23.10 4.89
C LEU A 8 -8.72 24.57 4.60
N GLU A 9 -7.77 25.17 5.30
CA GLU A 9 -7.42 26.59 5.16
C GLU A 9 -6.34 26.80 4.09
N GLU A 10 -5.37 25.88 3.97
CA GLU A 10 -4.24 25.94 3.03
C GLU A 10 -4.16 24.71 2.13
N PRO A 11 -5.24 24.38 1.37
CA PRO A 11 -5.33 23.11 0.62
C PRO A 11 -4.26 22.94 -0.46
N GLU A 12 -3.78 24.02 -1.08
CA GLU A 12 -2.72 23.94 -2.10
C GLU A 12 -1.37 23.62 -1.47
N ALA A 13 -1.02 24.28 -0.37
CA ALA A 13 0.23 24.04 0.35
C ALA A 13 0.26 22.62 0.93
N ALA A 14 -0.83 22.19 1.58
CA ALA A 14 -0.95 20.82 2.10
C ALA A 14 -0.82 19.76 0.98
N ARG A 15 -1.48 19.95 -0.17
CA ARG A 15 -1.38 19.02 -1.32
C ARG A 15 0.00 19.00 -1.96
N ALA A 16 0.72 20.11 -1.96
CA ALA A 16 2.08 20.17 -2.47
C ALA A 16 3.05 19.25 -1.70
N CYS A 17 2.75 18.96 -0.43
CA CYS A 17 3.53 18.04 0.42
C CYS A 17 3.17 16.56 0.19
N ILE A 18 2.14 16.26 -0.61
CA ILE A 18 1.59 14.91 -0.79
C ILE A 18 1.82 14.42 -2.22
N GLY A 19 2.36 13.22 -2.36
CA GLY A 19 2.28 12.42 -3.58
C GLY A 19 1.15 11.42 -3.44
N TYR A 20 0.30 11.28 -4.45
CA TYR A 20 -0.84 10.37 -4.40
C TYR A 20 -0.92 9.46 -5.61
N LEU A 21 -1.03 8.17 -5.35
CA LEU A 21 -1.33 7.14 -6.33
C LEU A 21 -2.71 6.56 -5.99
N PRO A 22 -3.77 6.83 -6.77
CA PRO A 22 -5.04 6.13 -6.63
C PRO A 22 -4.95 4.69 -7.17
N GLU A 23 -5.89 3.82 -6.79
CA GLU A 23 -6.00 2.44 -7.27
C GLU A 23 -5.95 2.35 -8.80
N ILE A 24 -6.63 3.27 -9.48
CA ILE A 24 -6.59 3.43 -10.95
C ILE A 24 -5.91 4.74 -11.27
N PRO A 25 -4.62 4.72 -11.70
CA PRO A 25 -3.90 5.94 -12.02
C PRO A 25 -4.55 6.70 -13.19
N PRO A 26 -4.77 8.02 -13.08
CA PRO A 26 -5.37 8.85 -14.13
C PRO A 26 -4.33 9.19 -15.21
N LEU A 27 -3.97 8.20 -16.01
CA LEU A 27 -2.94 8.34 -17.05
C LEU A 27 -3.53 8.85 -18.36
N TYR A 28 -2.71 9.58 -19.14
CA TYR A 28 -3.05 10.00 -20.50
C TYR A 28 -2.53 8.97 -21.53
N PRO A 29 -3.40 8.11 -22.10
CA PRO A 29 -3.00 6.97 -22.93
C PRO A 29 -2.20 7.35 -24.19
N ASP A 30 -2.45 8.54 -24.74
CA ASP A 30 -1.85 9.02 -25.98
C ASP A 30 -0.53 9.77 -25.78
N MET A 31 -0.10 9.93 -24.54
CA MET A 31 1.23 10.44 -24.20
C MET A 31 2.23 9.29 -24.05
N THR A 32 3.50 9.57 -24.33
CA THR A 32 4.59 8.71 -23.85
C THR A 32 4.77 8.87 -22.34
N VAL A 33 5.48 7.93 -21.71
CA VAL A 33 5.78 8.00 -20.27
C VAL A 33 6.51 9.30 -19.93
N GLU A 34 7.50 9.67 -20.75
CA GLU A 34 8.29 10.88 -20.53
C GLU A 34 7.44 12.15 -20.69
N GLU A 35 6.63 12.24 -21.75
CA GLU A 35 5.72 13.38 -21.95
C GLU A 35 4.75 13.56 -20.78
N TYR A 36 4.16 12.46 -20.32
CA TYR A 36 3.25 12.47 -19.17
C TYR A 36 3.93 12.93 -17.88
N LEU A 37 5.12 12.41 -17.59
CA LEU A 37 5.85 12.81 -16.37
C LEU A 37 6.34 14.27 -16.45
N ARG A 38 6.73 14.76 -17.63
CA ARG A 38 7.05 16.19 -17.85
C ARG A 38 5.83 17.07 -17.60
N PHE A 39 4.68 16.69 -18.13
CA PHE A 39 3.41 17.36 -17.86
C PHE A 39 3.07 17.38 -16.36
N CYS A 40 3.22 16.27 -15.66
CA CYS A 40 3.03 16.21 -14.21
C CYS A 40 4.01 17.12 -13.45
N ALA A 41 5.26 17.20 -13.89
CA ALA A 41 6.25 18.09 -13.30
C ALA A 41 5.87 19.57 -13.45
N GLU A 42 5.24 19.92 -14.56
CA GLU A 42 4.72 21.28 -14.78
C GLU A 42 3.53 21.60 -13.88
N LEU A 43 2.58 20.69 -13.78
CA LEU A 43 1.42 20.84 -12.89
C LEU A 43 1.82 20.97 -11.41
N LYS A 44 2.86 20.23 -11.00
CA LYS A 44 3.45 20.31 -9.64
C LYS A 44 4.33 21.55 -9.45
N LYS A 45 4.43 22.43 -10.45
CA LYS A 45 5.22 23.67 -10.42
C LYS A 45 6.71 23.42 -10.10
N ILE A 46 7.26 22.25 -10.51
CA ILE A 46 8.67 21.94 -10.32
C ILE A 46 9.50 22.91 -11.20
N PRO A 47 10.55 23.55 -10.67
CA PRO A 47 11.40 24.46 -11.41
C PRO A 47 11.97 23.80 -12.66
N LYS A 48 11.98 24.51 -13.80
CA LYS A 48 12.34 23.98 -15.11
C LYS A 48 13.73 23.33 -15.14
N GLU A 49 14.66 23.93 -14.45
CA GLU A 49 16.05 23.48 -14.32
C GLU A 49 16.20 22.18 -13.53
N GLN A 50 15.24 21.84 -12.68
CA GLN A 50 15.25 20.61 -11.87
C GLN A 50 14.49 19.45 -12.52
N ARG A 51 13.61 19.74 -13.51
CA ARG A 51 12.69 18.73 -14.07
C ARG A 51 13.43 17.54 -14.68
N THR A 52 14.47 17.79 -15.47
CA THR A 52 15.20 16.71 -16.16
C THR A 52 15.91 15.79 -15.17
N ASP A 53 16.56 16.35 -14.15
CA ASP A 53 17.22 15.58 -13.11
C ASP A 53 16.20 14.75 -12.30
N GLN A 54 15.09 15.36 -11.90
CA GLN A 54 14.03 14.65 -11.17
C GLN A 54 13.37 13.56 -12.02
N LEU A 55 13.09 13.81 -13.31
CA LEU A 55 12.57 12.79 -14.19
C LEU A 55 13.51 11.58 -14.30
N THR A 56 14.80 11.83 -14.50
CA THR A 56 15.80 10.77 -14.58
C THR A 56 15.81 9.92 -13.30
N LYS A 57 15.81 10.56 -12.13
CA LYS A 57 15.76 9.85 -10.83
C LYS A 57 14.49 9.03 -10.67
N VAL A 58 13.34 9.61 -11.00
CA VAL A 58 12.05 8.94 -10.86
C VAL A 58 11.92 7.76 -11.83
N LEU A 59 12.35 7.91 -13.08
CA LEU A 59 12.38 6.81 -14.05
C LEU A 59 13.24 5.65 -13.55
N ALA A 60 14.43 5.93 -13.03
CA ALA A 60 15.32 4.91 -12.48
C ALA A 60 14.69 4.21 -11.27
N LEU A 61 14.14 4.96 -10.30
CA LEU A 61 13.49 4.40 -9.11
C LEU A 61 12.31 3.48 -9.46
N THR A 62 11.57 3.79 -10.51
CA THR A 62 10.39 3.02 -10.91
C THR A 62 10.67 1.99 -12.01
N HIS A 63 11.93 1.85 -12.44
CA HIS A 63 12.37 0.98 -13.54
C HIS A 63 11.58 1.22 -14.84
N LEU A 64 11.49 2.49 -15.25
CA LEU A 64 10.77 2.93 -16.44
C LEU A 64 11.70 3.49 -17.53
N GLU A 65 13.03 3.42 -17.35
CA GLU A 65 14.00 4.01 -18.29
C GLU A 65 13.77 3.50 -19.72
N ASP A 66 13.68 2.18 -19.90
CA ASP A 66 13.47 1.53 -21.20
C ASP A 66 12.06 1.75 -21.77
N MET A 67 11.14 2.24 -20.94
CA MET A 67 9.75 2.49 -21.31
C MET A 67 9.45 3.97 -21.55
N SER A 68 10.39 4.87 -21.29
CA SER A 68 10.19 6.33 -21.28
C SER A 68 9.61 6.87 -22.59
N ALA A 69 10.03 6.36 -23.73
CA ALA A 69 9.56 6.75 -25.06
C ALA A 69 8.30 6.00 -25.54
N ARG A 70 7.78 5.03 -24.74
CA ARG A 70 6.58 4.26 -25.15
C ARG A 70 5.31 5.00 -24.80
N LEU A 71 4.30 4.89 -25.67
CA LEU A 71 2.95 5.36 -25.40
C LEU A 71 2.34 4.56 -24.23
N ILE A 72 1.72 5.27 -23.29
CA ILE A 72 1.12 4.69 -22.07
C ILE A 72 0.07 3.64 -22.41
N ARG A 73 -0.73 3.81 -23.48
CA ARG A 73 -1.70 2.81 -23.93
C ARG A 73 -1.09 1.45 -24.28
N ASN A 74 0.19 1.43 -24.69
CA ASN A 74 0.89 0.22 -25.10
C ASN A 74 1.59 -0.49 -23.92
N LEU A 75 1.44 0.01 -22.70
CA LEU A 75 2.04 -0.56 -21.50
C LEU A 75 1.13 -1.62 -20.89
N SER A 76 1.73 -2.65 -20.27
CA SER A 76 1.01 -3.59 -19.41
C SER A 76 0.42 -2.88 -18.18
N LYS A 77 -0.50 -3.52 -17.47
CA LYS A 77 -1.07 -2.99 -16.24
C LYS A 77 0.02 -2.63 -15.23
N GLY A 78 1.01 -3.51 -15.03
CA GLY A 78 2.12 -3.26 -14.10
C GLY A 78 2.97 -2.05 -14.46
N TYR A 79 3.28 -1.88 -15.75
CA TYR A 79 3.99 -0.67 -16.19
C TYR A 79 3.15 0.59 -16.02
N ARG A 80 1.84 0.55 -16.28
CA ARG A 80 0.94 1.70 -15.99
C ARG A 80 0.91 2.04 -14.51
N GLN A 81 0.90 1.03 -13.63
CA GLN A 81 0.99 1.25 -12.18
C GLN A 81 2.30 1.94 -11.78
N ARG A 82 3.42 1.52 -12.38
CA ARG A 82 4.73 2.18 -12.19
C ARG A 82 4.74 3.63 -12.68
N VAL A 83 4.08 3.94 -13.79
CA VAL A 83 3.92 5.33 -14.27
C VAL A 83 3.11 6.16 -13.28
N GLY A 84 2.03 5.61 -12.73
CA GLY A 84 1.26 6.26 -11.65
C GLY A 84 2.10 6.50 -10.39
N LEU A 85 2.92 5.51 -10.00
CA LEU A 85 3.83 5.65 -8.87
C LEU A 85 4.92 6.70 -9.15
N ALA A 86 5.50 6.71 -10.36
CA ALA A 86 6.44 7.72 -10.80
C ALA A 86 5.87 9.14 -10.68
N GLN A 87 4.62 9.34 -11.11
CA GLN A 87 3.88 10.60 -10.95
C GLN A 87 3.69 10.96 -9.47
N ALA A 88 3.38 9.99 -8.60
CA ALA A 88 3.18 10.24 -7.19
C ALA A 88 4.47 10.74 -6.51
N ILE A 89 5.61 10.09 -6.77
CA ILE A 89 6.90 10.45 -6.15
C ILE A 89 7.60 11.64 -6.80
N LEU A 90 7.16 12.08 -7.97
CA LEU A 90 7.74 13.22 -8.66
C LEU A 90 7.61 14.50 -7.82
N GLY A 91 8.71 15.21 -7.63
CA GLY A 91 8.82 16.31 -6.68
C GLY A 91 9.34 15.89 -5.31
N PHE A 92 9.52 14.60 -5.08
CA PHE A 92 9.99 14.02 -3.80
C PHE A 92 9.20 14.55 -2.59
N PRO A 93 7.85 14.39 -2.59
CA PRO A 93 6.99 14.92 -1.53
C PRO A 93 7.29 14.25 -0.19
N LYS A 94 7.09 14.96 0.92
CA LYS A 94 7.32 14.40 2.26
C LYS A 94 6.41 13.23 2.61
N ILE A 95 5.20 13.24 2.09
CA ILE A 95 4.18 12.21 2.33
C ILE A 95 3.80 11.58 1.00
N ILE A 96 3.78 10.25 0.94
CA ILE A 96 3.35 9.48 -0.24
C ILE A 96 2.16 8.61 0.19
N ILE A 97 1.03 8.78 -0.49
CA ILE A 97 -0.18 7.98 -0.25
C ILE A 97 -0.38 7.06 -1.46
N LEU A 98 -0.46 5.76 -1.19
CA LEU A 98 -0.59 4.72 -2.20
C LEU A 98 -1.89 3.92 -1.94
N ASP A 99 -2.84 4.02 -2.84
CA ASP A 99 -4.10 3.31 -2.73
C ASP A 99 -4.02 2.01 -3.54
N GLU A 100 -4.05 0.87 -2.84
CA GLU A 100 -3.95 -0.48 -3.39
C GLU A 100 -2.83 -0.64 -4.46
N PRO A 101 -1.56 -0.28 -4.15
CA PRO A 101 -0.50 -0.14 -5.14
C PRO A 101 -0.13 -1.44 -5.88
N THR A 102 -0.53 -2.59 -5.36
CA THR A 102 -0.18 -3.93 -5.86
C THR A 102 -1.34 -4.66 -6.55
N VAL A 103 -2.54 -4.08 -6.56
CA VAL A 103 -3.74 -4.71 -7.11
C VAL A 103 -3.59 -5.07 -8.59
N GLY A 104 -3.77 -6.38 -8.87
CA GLY A 104 -3.75 -6.93 -10.22
C GLY A 104 -2.37 -6.96 -10.88
N LEU A 105 -1.32 -6.92 -10.08
CA LEU A 105 0.05 -7.21 -10.49
C LEU A 105 0.36 -8.70 -10.35
N ASP A 106 1.30 -9.20 -11.14
CA ASP A 106 1.83 -10.54 -10.95
C ASP A 106 2.77 -10.60 -9.72
N PRO A 107 3.04 -11.81 -9.17
CA PRO A 107 3.83 -11.95 -7.95
C PRO A 107 5.22 -11.32 -8.01
N LYS A 108 5.87 -11.32 -9.18
CA LYS A 108 7.18 -10.70 -9.36
C LYS A 108 7.09 -9.18 -9.25
N GLN A 109 6.10 -8.59 -9.92
CA GLN A 109 5.86 -7.15 -9.86
C GLN A 109 5.47 -6.68 -8.46
N VAL A 110 4.71 -7.49 -7.71
CA VAL A 110 4.38 -7.21 -6.30
C VAL A 110 5.64 -7.08 -5.46
N VAL A 111 6.61 -8.01 -5.61
CA VAL A 111 7.89 -7.93 -4.88
C VAL A 111 8.65 -6.65 -5.24
N GLU A 112 8.75 -6.32 -6.53
CA GLU A 112 9.45 -5.12 -7.00
C GLU A 112 8.80 -3.82 -6.47
N ILE A 113 7.47 -3.73 -6.43
CA ILE A 113 6.76 -2.57 -5.85
C ILE A 113 6.96 -2.49 -4.33
N ARG A 114 6.96 -3.62 -3.61
CA ARG A 114 7.26 -3.64 -2.18
C ARG A 114 8.66 -3.13 -1.87
N ASP A 115 9.65 -3.56 -2.64
CA ASP A 115 11.03 -3.12 -2.45
C ASP A 115 11.18 -1.62 -2.73
N LEU A 116 10.48 -1.10 -3.74
CA LEU A 116 10.41 0.32 -4.00
C LEU A 116 9.74 1.09 -2.84
N ILE A 117 8.61 0.60 -2.30
CA ILE A 117 7.93 1.20 -1.14
C ILE A 117 8.87 1.26 0.06
N ARG A 118 9.59 0.16 0.37
CA ARG A 118 10.59 0.14 1.46
C ARG A 118 11.73 1.14 1.22
N HIS A 119 12.16 1.29 -0.04
CA HIS A 119 13.18 2.27 -0.38
C HIS A 119 12.69 3.69 -0.14
N LEU A 120 11.48 4.01 -0.59
CA LEU A 120 10.86 5.33 -0.39
C LEU A 120 10.63 5.64 1.10
N ALA A 121 10.26 4.65 1.91
CA ALA A 121 10.02 4.82 3.35
C ALA A 121 11.25 5.25 4.15
N LYS A 122 12.47 5.20 3.57
CA LYS A 122 13.68 5.71 4.23
C LYS A 122 13.70 7.24 4.35
N ASP A 123 13.15 7.92 3.37
CA ASP A 123 13.22 9.38 3.23
C ASP A 123 11.84 10.06 3.23
N HIS A 124 10.76 9.25 3.16
CA HIS A 124 9.38 9.72 3.05
C HIS A 124 8.48 9.02 4.07
N THR A 125 7.43 9.69 4.52
CA THR A 125 6.32 9.03 5.20
C THR A 125 5.41 8.38 4.15
N VAL A 126 5.36 7.05 4.13
CA VAL A 126 4.51 6.31 3.19
C VAL A 126 3.27 5.80 3.91
N ILE A 127 2.10 6.14 3.37
CA ILE A 127 0.79 5.63 3.81
C ILE A 127 0.26 4.77 2.68
N LEU A 128 -0.04 3.51 2.91
CA LEU A 128 -0.62 2.64 1.89
C LEU A 128 -1.91 1.99 2.38
N SER A 129 -2.87 1.83 1.48
CA SER A 129 -4.01 0.95 1.70
C SER A 129 -3.73 -0.42 1.06
N SER A 130 -4.19 -1.49 1.70
CA SER A 130 -4.26 -2.82 1.11
C SER A 130 -5.27 -3.66 1.89
N HIS A 131 -5.94 -4.58 1.18
CA HIS A 131 -6.80 -5.59 1.77
C HIS A 131 -6.05 -6.93 1.99
N ILE A 132 -4.78 -7.00 1.65
CA ILE A 132 -3.94 -8.21 1.75
C ILE A 132 -2.98 -8.08 2.94
N LEU A 133 -3.29 -8.77 4.03
CA LEU A 133 -2.54 -8.67 5.29
C LEU A 133 -1.05 -9.05 5.14
N SER A 134 -0.73 -10.03 4.31
CA SER A 134 0.67 -10.43 4.04
C SER A 134 1.48 -9.34 3.34
N GLU A 135 0.84 -8.46 2.57
CA GLU A 135 1.49 -7.32 1.95
C GLU A 135 1.79 -6.23 2.97
N ILE A 136 0.80 -5.94 3.82
CA ILE A 136 0.95 -4.97 4.91
C ILE A 136 2.11 -5.38 5.83
N ARG A 137 2.13 -6.63 6.30
CA ARG A 137 3.22 -7.16 7.14
C ARG A 137 4.61 -7.04 6.50
N ALA A 138 4.66 -7.15 5.19
CA ALA A 138 5.93 -7.11 4.48
C ALA A 138 6.55 -5.71 4.39
N VAL A 139 5.76 -4.63 4.51
CA VAL A 139 6.24 -3.27 4.20
C VAL A 139 5.89 -2.21 5.25
N CYS A 140 4.96 -2.48 6.17
CA CYS A 140 4.47 -1.49 7.13
C CYS A 140 5.08 -1.69 8.51
N ASP A 141 5.54 -0.61 9.14
CA ASP A 141 5.95 -0.60 10.54
C ASP A 141 4.73 -0.53 11.48
N ARG A 142 3.65 0.08 11.02
CA ARG A 142 2.40 0.22 11.78
C ARG A 142 1.19 0.03 10.87
N VAL A 143 0.14 -0.55 11.44
CA VAL A 143 -1.14 -0.80 10.77
C VAL A 143 -2.25 -0.08 11.50
N LEU A 144 -3.02 0.69 10.75
CA LEU A 144 -4.21 1.37 11.24
C LEU A 144 -5.45 0.68 10.67
N ILE A 145 -6.32 0.16 11.56
CA ILE A 145 -7.56 -0.50 11.16
C ILE A 145 -8.73 0.45 11.33
N ILE A 146 -9.48 0.65 10.24
CA ILE A 146 -10.71 1.44 10.20
C ILE A 146 -11.89 0.51 9.89
N ARG A 147 -12.97 0.63 10.64
CA ARG A 147 -14.22 -0.11 10.40
C ARG A 147 -15.40 0.85 10.41
N LYS A 148 -16.18 0.87 9.31
CA LYS A 148 -17.36 1.77 9.16
C LYS A 148 -17.05 3.24 9.46
N GLY A 149 -15.92 3.74 8.96
CA GLY A 149 -15.47 5.12 9.17
C GLY A 149 -14.97 5.44 10.58
N ARG A 150 -14.81 4.44 11.46
CA ARG A 150 -14.31 4.62 12.82
C ARG A 150 -12.94 3.97 12.99
N PHE A 151 -12.07 4.66 13.66
CA PHE A 151 -10.79 4.11 14.13
C PHE A 151 -11.05 2.94 15.08
N VAL A 152 -10.36 1.83 14.87
CA VAL A 152 -10.43 0.63 15.71
C VAL A 152 -9.15 0.48 16.51
N VAL A 153 -8.01 0.38 15.83
CA VAL A 153 -6.71 0.16 16.47
C VAL A 153 -5.59 0.65 15.53
N CYS A 154 -4.46 1.05 16.11
CA CYS A 154 -3.22 1.30 15.41
C CYS A 154 -2.08 0.69 16.19
N ASP A 155 -1.42 -0.32 15.61
CA ASP A 155 -0.36 -1.07 16.27
C ASP A 155 0.65 -1.64 15.27
N THR A 156 1.71 -2.31 15.74
CA THR A 156 2.59 -3.08 14.86
C THR A 156 1.85 -4.29 14.28
N PRO A 157 2.25 -4.84 13.14
CA PRO A 157 1.66 -6.07 12.60
C PRO A 157 1.73 -7.23 13.59
N GLU A 158 2.83 -7.35 14.34
CA GLU A 158 3.09 -8.40 15.33
C GLU A 158 2.11 -8.30 16.52
N ASP A 159 1.96 -7.11 17.11
CA ASP A 159 1.06 -6.86 18.23
C ASP A 159 -0.41 -7.09 17.83
N LEU A 160 -0.78 -6.75 16.60
CA LEU A 160 -2.11 -7.03 16.07
C LEU A 160 -2.38 -8.52 15.94
N GLU A 161 -1.40 -9.30 15.48
CA GLU A 161 -1.51 -10.75 15.36
C GLU A 161 -1.67 -11.40 16.74
N GLU A 162 -0.87 -10.97 17.73
CA GLU A 162 -0.99 -11.45 19.10
C GLU A 162 -2.37 -11.16 19.69
N LYS A 163 -2.87 -9.93 19.53
CA LYS A 163 -4.22 -9.53 19.98
C LYS A 163 -5.34 -10.31 19.29
N LEU A 164 -5.18 -10.59 18.01
CA LEU A 164 -6.14 -11.38 17.25
C LEU A 164 -6.07 -12.86 17.62
N SER A 165 -4.89 -13.38 17.92
CA SER A 165 -4.67 -14.77 18.33
C SER A 165 -5.13 -15.04 19.77
N ALA A 166 -5.06 -14.05 20.66
CA ALA A 166 -5.54 -14.17 22.05
C ALA A 166 -7.05 -14.39 22.17
N GLY A 167 -7.84 -14.12 21.11
CA GLY A 167 -9.27 -14.43 21.00
C GLY A 167 -9.60 -15.47 19.93
N GLY A 168 -8.61 -16.22 19.46
CA GLY A 168 -8.75 -17.13 18.32
C GLY A 168 -9.59 -18.36 18.61
N SER A 169 -10.42 -18.77 17.67
CA SER A 169 -11.06 -20.08 17.66
C SER A 169 -10.12 -21.11 17.01
N LEU A 170 -9.99 -22.25 17.65
CA LEU A 170 -9.24 -23.40 17.11
C LEU A 170 -10.26 -24.40 16.57
N GLU A 171 -10.16 -24.76 15.30
CA GLU A 171 -10.95 -25.85 14.72
C GLU A 171 -10.15 -27.15 14.83
N LEU A 172 -10.73 -28.14 15.55
CA LEU A 172 -10.15 -29.44 15.73
C LEU A 172 -11.01 -30.49 15.06
N THR A 173 -10.42 -31.27 14.14
CA THR A 173 -11.07 -32.44 13.57
C THR A 173 -10.53 -33.71 14.23
N ALA A 174 -11.39 -34.49 14.87
CA ALA A 174 -11.02 -35.75 15.54
C ALA A 174 -11.96 -36.87 15.13
N LYS A 175 -11.42 -38.11 15.01
CA LYS A 175 -12.24 -39.32 14.88
C LYS A 175 -12.54 -39.88 16.27
N ALA A 176 -13.53 -39.31 16.92
CA ALA A 176 -13.97 -39.73 18.26
C ALA A 176 -15.48 -39.49 18.40
N ALA A 177 -16.12 -40.20 19.33
CA ALA A 177 -17.49 -39.89 19.74
C ALA A 177 -17.53 -38.47 20.35
N PRO A 178 -18.58 -37.68 20.12
CA PRO A 178 -18.69 -36.31 20.63
C PRO A 178 -18.41 -36.17 22.11
N GLU A 179 -18.97 -37.08 22.89
CA GLU A 179 -18.83 -37.09 24.36
C GLU A 179 -17.39 -37.32 24.84
N ALA A 180 -16.64 -38.16 24.09
CA ALA A 180 -15.23 -38.42 24.39
C ALA A 180 -14.34 -37.20 24.02
N ALA A 181 -14.65 -36.51 22.93
CA ALA A 181 -13.97 -35.29 22.53
C ALA A 181 -14.23 -34.15 23.54
N GLU A 182 -15.47 -33.98 23.98
CA GLU A 182 -15.86 -33.00 25.01
C GLU A 182 -15.13 -33.23 26.32
N ALA A 183 -15.08 -34.50 26.79
CA ALA A 183 -14.40 -34.86 28.05
C ALA A 183 -12.88 -34.56 28.02
N VAL A 184 -12.24 -34.59 26.82
CA VAL A 184 -10.85 -34.18 26.68
C VAL A 184 -10.71 -32.66 26.67
N LEU A 185 -11.60 -31.95 25.97
CA LEU A 185 -11.58 -30.50 25.90
C LEU A 185 -11.88 -29.83 27.25
N ASP A 186 -12.68 -30.45 28.13
CA ASP A 186 -12.94 -29.98 29.49
C ASP A 186 -11.69 -29.95 30.37
N ARG A 187 -10.65 -30.69 30.03
CA ARG A 187 -9.37 -30.73 30.72
C ARG A 187 -8.35 -29.72 30.23
N VAL A 188 -8.64 -29.03 29.12
CA VAL A 188 -7.73 -28.04 28.52
C VAL A 188 -8.04 -26.67 29.11
N ALA A 189 -7.07 -26.10 29.83
CA ALA A 189 -7.21 -24.75 30.36
C ALA A 189 -7.21 -23.72 29.26
N GLY A 190 -8.08 -22.69 29.35
CA GLY A 190 -8.13 -21.55 28.39
C GLY A 190 -9.23 -21.67 27.34
N ILE A 191 -10.01 -22.74 27.30
CA ILE A 191 -11.18 -22.84 26.40
C ILE A 191 -12.35 -22.10 27.05
N THR A 192 -12.78 -21.00 26.43
CA THR A 192 -13.90 -20.15 26.93
C THR A 192 -15.24 -20.46 26.27
N GLY A 193 -15.25 -21.16 25.16
CA GLY A 193 -16.46 -21.60 24.45
C GLY A 193 -16.14 -22.65 23.40
N ARG A 194 -17.13 -23.48 23.06
CA ARG A 194 -16.98 -24.51 22.03
C ARG A 194 -18.27 -24.70 21.27
N THR A 195 -18.15 -25.03 19.99
CA THR A 195 -19.27 -25.36 19.11
C THR A 195 -18.94 -26.64 18.37
N LEU A 196 -19.82 -27.64 18.47
CA LEU A 196 -19.67 -28.87 17.70
C LEU A 196 -20.17 -28.64 16.29
N LEU A 197 -19.25 -28.67 15.30
CA LEU A 197 -19.59 -28.65 13.89
C LEU A 197 -19.80 -30.12 13.47
N GLY A 198 -20.99 -30.65 13.69
CA GLY A 198 -21.33 -32.03 13.33
C GLY A 198 -21.32 -32.22 11.81
N ARG A 199 -20.75 -33.36 11.38
CA ARG A 199 -21.15 -34.03 10.15
C ARG A 199 -22.10 -35.14 10.49
#